data_926eb9c65cce529c9cc745816c910ebf
#
_entry.id   926eb9c65cce529c9cc745816c910ebf
#
_cell.length_a   1.000
_cell.length_b   1.000
_cell.length_c   1.000
_cell.angle_alpha   90.00
_cell.angle_beta   90.00
_cell.angle_gamma   90.00
#
_symmetry.space_group_name_H-M   'P 1'
#
loop_
_entity.id
_entity.type
_entity.pdbx_description
1 polymer ?
#
loop_
_entity_poly.entity_id
_entity_poly.type
_entity_poly.pdbx_seq_one_letter_code
_entity_poly.pdbx_strand_id
1 'polypeptide(L)'
;MPRVAGPAKTILMTKKRKAIALLSGGLDSRLAVKMMLEQGIEIEALNFVTVFCTCTARSSCKSEARKAAEEYGIPLKTLNATEEILDAIRDPKHGFGRGLNPCLDCRVSMFRRAGRYIEETSADFLVTGEVWGERPMSQRPDALRTIEKESGLAGLIVRPLSAHLFEPTIPEREGWIDREKMMAIEGRSRKPQMQLAAELGVNDYPCPAGGCLLCDRNFADRLKHLLAEHGLAGADLSR
;
A
#
# COMPACT_ATOMS: atom_id res chain seq x y z
N MET A 1 -26.03 39.50 40.80
CA MET A 1 -24.85 38.65 40.61
C MET A 1 -24.61 38.48 39.10
N PRO A 2 -23.51 38.96 38.53
CA PRO A 2 -23.26 38.80 37.11
C PRO A 2 -22.76 37.38 36.80
N ARG A 3 -23.29 36.77 35.72
CA ARG A 3 -22.86 35.47 35.20
C ARG A 3 -21.47 35.62 34.59
N VAL A 4 -20.51 34.88 35.12
CA VAL A 4 -19.18 34.75 34.53
C VAL A 4 -19.28 33.91 33.26
N ALA A 5 -19.02 34.51 32.13
CA ALA A 5 -18.89 33.80 30.86
C ALA A 5 -17.64 32.90 30.93
N GLY A 6 -17.84 31.58 30.77
CA GLY A 6 -16.73 30.63 30.65
C GLY A 6 -15.90 30.88 29.38
N PRO A 7 -14.62 30.50 29.38
CA PRO A 7 -13.73 30.78 28.27
C PRO A 7 -14.22 30.08 26.99
N ALA A 8 -14.35 30.87 25.94
CA ALA A 8 -14.63 30.36 24.59
C ALA A 8 -13.49 29.40 24.21
N LYS A 9 -13.85 28.13 23.94
CA LYS A 9 -12.93 27.19 23.32
C LYS A 9 -12.50 27.74 21.97
N THR A 10 -11.28 28.27 21.92
CA THR A 10 -10.61 28.61 20.67
C THR A 10 -10.52 27.32 19.86
N ILE A 11 -11.31 27.21 18.81
CA ILE A 11 -11.19 26.16 17.81
C ILE A 11 -9.89 26.49 17.07
N LEU A 12 -8.79 25.90 17.52
CA LEU A 12 -7.57 25.82 16.73
C LEU A 12 -7.98 25.12 15.44
N MET A 13 -7.92 25.82 14.32
CA MET A 13 -8.05 25.22 12.98
C MET A 13 -6.91 24.23 12.85
N THR A 14 -7.16 22.96 13.15
CA THR A 14 -6.18 21.90 12.97
C THR A 14 -5.88 21.82 11.48
N LYS A 15 -4.62 21.99 11.11
CA LYS A 15 -4.15 21.81 9.72
C LYS A 15 -4.70 20.49 9.19
N LYS A 16 -5.45 20.53 8.08
CA LYS A 16 -5.95 19.32 7.43
C LYS A 16 -4.76 18.43 7.09
N ARG A 17 -4.74 17.21 7.59
CA ARG A 17 -3.65 16.25 7.34
C ARG A 17 -3.80 15.62 5.99
N LYS A 18 -2.68 15.42 5.30
CA LYS A 18 -2.61 14.80 3.98
C LYS A 18 -1.83 13.50 4.05
N ALA A 19 -2.35 12.44 3.43
CA ALA A 19 -1.65 11.16 3.34
C ALA A 19 -1.54 10.69 1.89
N ILE A 20 -0.44 10.01 1.59
CA ILE A 20 -0.31 9.21 0.38
C ILE A 20 -0.87 7.82 0.67
N ALA A 21 -1.77 7.33 -0.16
CA ALA A 21 -2.33 5.98 -0.01
C ALA A 21 -1.88 5.06 -1.14
N LEU A 22 -1.29 3.90 -0.80
CA LEU A 22 -0.98 2.88 -1.78
C LEU A 22 -2.26 2.20 -2.25
N LEU A 23 -2.72 2.54 -3.45
CA LEU A 23 -3.98 2.09 -4.02
C LEU A 23 -3.75 1.14 -5.20
N SER A 24 -4.01 -0.14 -4.99
CA SER A 24 -3.99 -1.17 -6.06
C SER A 24 -5.36 -1.37 -6.73
N GLY A 25 -6.41 -0.82 -6.15
CA GLY A 25 -7.80 -1.05 -6.53
C GLY A 25 -8.41 -2.34 -5.97
N GLY A 26 -7.62 -3.18 -5.29
CA GLY A 26 -8.13 -4.33 -4.53
C GLY A 26 -8.85 -3.94 -3.26
N LEU A 27 -9.66 -4.87 -2.70
CA LEU A 27 -10.53 -4.64 -1.54
C LEU A 27 -9.79 -3.95 -0.38
N ASP A 28 -8.67 -4.50 0.06
CA ASP A 28 -7.98 -4.00 1.26
C ASP A 28 -7.48 -2.56 1.08
N SER A 29 -6.96 -2.22 -0.10
CA SER A 29 -6.51 -0.86 -0.40
C SER A 29 -7.67 0.14 -0.52
N ARG A 30 -8.82 -0.30 -1.02
CA ARG A 30 -10.06 0.51 -1.06
C ARG A 30 -10.58 0.79 0.35
N LEU A 31 -10.63 -0.23 1.19
CA LEU A 31 -11.06 -0.11 2.59
C LEU A 31 -10.15 0.83 3.38
N ALA A 32 -8.84 0.67 3.25
CA ALA A 32 -7.87 1.53 3.93
C ALA A 32 -8.05 3.01 3.54
N VAL A 33 -8.24 3.30 2.24
CA VAL A 33 -8.53 4.65 1.76
C VAL A 33 -9.85 5.17 2.31
N LYS A 34 -10.92 4.37 2.23
CA LYS A 34 -12.25 4.75 2.70
C LYS A 34 -12.25 5.12 4.17
N MET A 35 -11.62 4.31 5.02
CA MET A 35 -11.50 4.56 6.46
C MET A 35 -10.77 5.87 6.78
N MET A 36 -9.75 6.23 6.00
CA MET A 36 -9.03 7.49 6.20
C MET A 36 -9.83 8.70 5.73
N LEU A 37 -10.54 8.57 4.61
CA LEU A 37 -11.45 9.62 4.13
C LEU A 37 -12.56 9.92 5.14
N GLU A 38 -13.13 8.90 5.80
CA GLU A 38 -14.14 9.07 6.85
C GLU A 38 -13.59 9.76 8.11
N GLN A 39 -12.27 9.71 8.31
CA GLN A 39 -11.60 10.46 9.37
C GLN A 39 -11.19 11.89 8.93
N GLY A 40 -11.56 12.31 7.72
CA GLY A 40 -11.30 13.66 7.22
C GLY A 40 -9.87 13.88 6.72
N ILE A 41 -9.10 12.81 6.52
CA ILE A 41 -7.74 12.89 5.96
C ILE A 41 -7.84 13.19 4.46
N GLU A 42 -7.04 14.15 3.99
CA GLU A 42 -6.86 14.37 2.56
C GLU A 42 -6.00 13.25 1.97
N ILE A 43 -6.51 12.58 0.96
CA ILE A 43 -5.82 11.43 0.36
C ILE A 43 -5.40 11.75 -1.07
N GLU A 44 -4.14 11.46 -1.38
CA GLU A 44 -3.65 11.31 -2.74
C GLU A 44 -3.20 9.86 -2.94
N ALA A 45 -3.75 9.21 -3.97
CA ALA A 45 -3.48 7.81 -4.23
C ALA A 45 -2.20 7.63 -5.06
N LEU A 46 -1.40 6.63 -4.69
CA LEU A 46 -0.22 6.20 -5.42
C LEU A 46 -0.37 4.73 -5.84
N ASN A 47 -0.27 4.48 -7.15
CA ASN A 47 -0.32 3.15 -7.71
C ASN A 47 1.02 2.78 -8.36
N PHE A 48 1.55 1.60 -8.04
CA PHE A 48 2.73 1.04 -8.69
C PHE A 48 2.34 0.00 -9.72
N VAL A 49 2.89 0.11 -10.92
CA VAL A 49 2.75 -0.87 -12.00
C VAL A 49 4.12 -1.39 -12.42
N THR A 50 4.17 -2.63 -12.88
CA THR A 50 5.38 -3.27 -13.39
C THR A 50 5.05 -4.16 -14.57
N VAL A 51 6.04 -4.53 -15.37
CA VAL A 51 5.88 -5.53 -16.44
C VAL A 51 5.57 -6.92 -15.91
N PHE A 52 5.77 -7.16 -14.61
CA PHE A 52 5.51 -8.44 -13.96
C PHE A 52 4.11 -8.55 -13.34
N CYS A 53 3.26 -7.55 -13.51
CA CYS A 53 1.88 -7.64 -13.06
C CYS A 53 1.10 -8.64 -13.92
N THR A 54 0.31 -9.54 -13.27
CA THR A 54 -0.56 -10.51 -13.97
C THR A 54 -1.83 -9.84 -14.52
N CYS A 55 -1.72 -8.61 -14.98
CA CYS A 55 -2.84 -7.82 -15.45
C CYS A 55 -3.23 -8.19 -16.88
N THR A 56 -4.52 -8.32 -17.14
CA THR A 56 -5.06 -8.43 -18.50
C THR A 56 -5.42 -7.04 -19.03
N ALA A 57 -5.63 -6.92 -20.35
CA ALA A 57 -6.08 -5.67 -20.96
C ALA A 57 -7.45 -5.19 -20.41
N ARG A 58 -8.29 -6.09 -19.90
CA ARG A 58 -9.63 -5.81 -19.36
C ARG A 58 -9.65 -5.55 -17.86
N SER A 59 -8.69 -6.08 -17.11
CA SER A 59 -8.61 -5.94 -15.64
C SER A 59 -7.14 -5.75 -15.25
N SER A 60 -6.70 -4.50 -15.22
CA SER A 60 -5.34 -4.16 -14.82
C SER A 60 -5.36 -3.45 -13.46
N CYS A 61 -4.31 -3.65 -12.67
CA CYS A 61 -4.14 -2.89 -11.42
C CYS A 61 -4.27 -1.38 -11.64
N LYS A 62 -3.79 -0.89 -12.80
CA LYS A 62 -3.92 0.51 -13.19
C LYS A 62 -5.39 0.91 -13.41
N SER A 63 -6.21 0.07 -14.07
CA SER A 63 -7.63 0.37 -14.31
C SER A 63 -8.43 0.29 -13.02
N GLU A 64 -8.18 -0.69 -12.17
CA GLU A 64 -8.88 -0.84 -10.90
C GLU A 64 -8.51 0.26 -9.89
N ALA A 65 -7.24 0.66 -9.84
CA ALA A 65 -6.81 1.80 -9.02
C ALA A 65 -7.45 3.11 -9.51
N ARG A 66 -7.56 3.29 -10.85
CA ARG A 66 -8.22 4.47 -11.43
C ARG A 66 -9.70 4.51 -11.08
N LYS A 67 -10.45 3.42 -11.26
CA LYS A 67 -11.87 3.34 -10.88
C LYS A 67 -12.07 3.68 -9.41
N ALA A 68 -11.23 3.12 -8.52
CA ALA A 68 -11.31 3.41 -7.09
C ALA A 68 -11.03 4.88 -6.78
N ALA A 69 -10.02 5.48 -7.42
CA ALA A 69 -9.70 6.88 -7.23
C ALA A 69 -10.82 7.81 -7.73
N GLU A 70 -11.42 7.51 -8.88
CA GLU A 70 -12.55 8.23 -9.44
C GLU A 70 -13.79 8.12 -8.52
N GLU A 71 -14.10 6.91 -8.02
CA GLU A 71 -15.18 6.66 -7.08
C GLU A 71 -15.04 7.48 -5.79
N TYR A 72 -13.82 7.59 -5.27
CA TYR A 72 -13.54 8.34 -4.04
C TYR A 72 -13.27 9.83 -4.28
N GLY A 73 -13.22 10.28 -5.53
CA GLY A 73 -12.93 11.67 -5.88
C GLY A 73 -11.52 12.13 -5.46
N ILE A 74 -10.53 11.22 -5.47
CA ILE A 74 -9.16 11.50 -5.04
C ILE A 74 -8.17 11.50 -6.22
N PRO A 75 -7.11 12.33 -6.16
CA PRO A 75 -6.03 12.29 -7.16
C PRO A 75 -5.33 10.93 -7.18
N LEU A 76 -4.91 10.48 -8.36
CA LEU A 76 -4.14 9.25 -8.55
C LEU A 76 -2.86 9.50 -9.35
N LYS A 77 -1.72 9.16 -8.78
CA LYS A 77 -0.43 9.05 -9.47
C LYS A 77 -0.10 7.59 -9.72
N THR A 78 0.24 7.25 -10.97
CA THR A 78 0.75 5.91 -11.31
C THR A 78 2.24 5.99 -11.60
N LEU A 79 3.03 5.14 -10.96
CA LEU A 79 4.48 5.04 -11.14
C LEU A 79 4.85 3.66 -11.68
N ASN A 80 5.75 3.63 -12.67
CA ASN A 80 6.35 2.39 -13.14
C ASN A 80 7.51 2.02 -12.20
N ALA A 81 7.48 0.82 -11.63
CA ALA A 81 8.49 0.29 -10.71
C ALA A 81 9.23 -0.92 -11.32
N THR A 82 9.27 -1.03 -12.65
CA THR A 82 9.91 -2.17 -13.32
C THR A 82 11.40 -2.22 -13.04
N GLU A 83 12.10 -1.08 -13.13
CA GLU A 83 13.55 -1.02 -12.92
C GLU A 83 13.94 -1.43 -11.49
N GLU A 84 13.20 -0.92 -10.49
CA GLU A 84 13.47 -1.26 -9.09
C GLU A 84 13.28 -2.76 -8.82
N ILE A 85 12.35 -3.41 -9.54
CA ILE A 85 12.16 -4.86 -9.41
C ILE A 85 13.25 -5.63 -10.15
N LEU A 86 13.70 -5.16 -11.30
CA LEU A 86 14.82 -5.74 -12.03
C LEU A 86 16.10 -5.68 -11.20
N ASP A 87 16.36 -4.56 -10.53
CA ASP A 87 17.49 -4.42 -9.60
C ASP A 87 17.37 -5.39 -8.42
N ALA A 88 16.17 -5.53 -7.86
CA ALA A 88 15.92 -6.50 -6.81
C ALA A 88 16.05 -7.98 -7.27
N ILE A 89 15.84 -8.27 -8.56
CA ILE A 89 16.09 -9.60 -9.13
C ILE A 89 17.59 -9.84 -9.32
N ARG A 90 18.37 -8.81 -9.68
CA ARG A 90 19.83 -8.90 -9.85
C ARG A 90 20.54 -9.19 -8.54
N ASP A 91 20.17 -8.46 -7.50
CA ASP A 91 20.80 -8.53 -6.16
C ASP A 91 19.74 -8.53 -5.06
N PRO A 92 19.07 -9.68 -4.83
CA PRO A 92 18.01 -9.80 -3.85
C PRO A 92 18.58 -9.86 -2.43
N LYS A 93 18.61 -8.74 -1.75
CA LYS A 93 19.12 -8.62 -0.36
C LYS A 93 18.42 -9.60 0.60
N HIS A 94 17.13 -9.83 0.42
CA HIS A 94 16.31 -10.71 1.24
C HIS A 94 15.98 -12.04 0.54
N GLY A 95 16.63 -12.31 -0.59
CA GLY A 95 16.42 -13.51 -1.37
C GLY A 95 15.07 -13.54 -2.10
N PHE A 96 14.79 -14.68 -2.71
CA PHE A 96 13.55 -14.90 -3.45
C PHE A 96 12.52 -15.65 -2.60
N GLY A 97 11.25 -15.33 -2.85
CA GLY A 97 10.14 -16.15 -2.45
C GLY A 97 9.88 -17.26 -3.46
N ARG A 98 8.60 -17.42 -3.87
CA ARG A 98 8.26 -18.39 -4.90
C ARG A 98 8.77 -17.90 -6.27
N GLY A 99 9.45 -18.78 -7.02
CA GLY A 99 10.02 -18.46 -8.33
C GLY A 99 11.19 -17.48 -8.24
N LEU A 100 11.10 -16.38 -8.96
CA LEU A 100 12.08 -15.27 -8.93
C LEU A 100 11.53 -14.02 -8.22
N ASN A 101 10.55 -14.18 -7.34
CA ASN A 101 9.88 -13.04 -6.73
C ASN A 101 10.66 -12.49 -5.53
N PRO A 102 11.32 -11.32 -5.63
CA PRO A 102 12.01 -10.66 -4.52
C PRO A 102 11.01 -9.81 -3.71
N CYS A 103 9.93 -10.44 -3.20
CA CYS A 103 8.78 -9.75 -2.62
C CYS A 103 9.15 -8.68 -1.59
N LEU A 104 10.12 -8.98 -0.73
CA LEU A 104 10.50 -8.07 0.35
C LEU A 104 11.27 -6.87 -0.20
N ASP A 105 12.26 -7.10 -1.05
CA ASP A 105 13.04 -6.04 -1.69
C ASP A 105 12.17 -5.15 -2.58
N CYS A 106 11.28 -5.76 -3.35
CA CYS A 106 10.27 -5.05 -4.15
C CYS A 106 9.42 -4.11 -3.28
N ARG A 107 8.94 -4.58 -2.13
CA ARG A 107 8.13 -3.76 -1.21
C ARG A 107 8.95 -2.63 -0.62
N VAL A 108 10.16 -2.91 -0.15
CA VAL A 108 11.07 -1.89 0.39
C VAL A 108 11.31 -0.78 -0.65
N SER A 109 11.59 -1.14 -1.91
CA SER A 109 11.81 -0.18 -2.99
C SER A 109 10.59 0.67 -3.29
N MET A 110 9.40 0.06 -3.37
CA MET A 110 8.13 0.78 -3.56
C MET A 110 7.86 1.76 -2.40
N PHE A 111 8.10 1.34 -1.16
CA PHE A 111 7.87 2.18 0.02
C PHE A 111 8.89 3.33 0.11
N ARG A 112 10.16 3.10 -0.24
CA ARG A 112 11.15 4.20 -0.37
C ARG A 112 10.71 5.24 -1.40
N ARG A 113 10.17 4.77 -2.52
CA ARG A 113 9.66 5.68 -3.56
C ARG A 113 8.41 6.42 -3.11
N ALA A 114 7.52 5.76 -2.37
CA ALA A 114 6.39 6.43 -1.72
C ALA A 114 6.85 7.47 -0.70
N GLY A 115 7.92 7.20 0.05
CA GLY A 115 8.55 8.16 0.98
C GLY A 115 9.03 9.43 0.26
N ARG A 116 9.75 9.28 -0.85
CA ARG A 116 10.11 10.45 -1.68
C ARG A 116 8.90 11.22 -2.18
N TYR A 117 7.85 10.52 -2.58
CA TYR A 117 6.62 11.16 -3.04
C TYR A 117 5.87 11.88 -1.91
N ILE A 118 5.94 11.41 -0.68
CA ILE A 118 5.44 12.12 0.51
C ILE A 118 6.15 13.47 0.66
N GLU A 119 7.49 13.50 0.54
CA GLU A 119 8.29 14.72 0.61
C GLU A 119 7.94 15.70 -0.53
N GLU A 120 7.85 15.20 -1.79
CA GLU A 120 7.49 15.98 -2.97
C GLU A 120 6.11 16.64 -2.86
N THR A 121 5.15 15.95 -2.24
CA THR A 121 3.76 16.42 -2.12
C THR A 121 3.44 17.07 -0.78
N SER A 122 4.43 17.16 0.11
CA SER A 122 4.26 17.66 1.49
C SER A 122 3.14 16.93 2.25
N ALA A 123 2.97 15.63 1.97
CA ALA A 123 2.08 14.77 2.73
C ALA A 123 2.69 14.42 4.10
N ASP A 124 1.87 14.07 5.06
CA ASP A 124 2.30 13.85 6.45
C ASP A 124 2.65 12.37 6.72
N PHE A 125 2.02 11.39 6.02
CA PHE A 125 2.23 9.96 6.26
C PHE A 125 1.78 9.07 5.09
N LEU A 126 2.06 7.75 5.19
CA LEU A 126 1.67 6.73 4.22
C LEU A 126 0.52 5.88 4.76
N VAL A 127 -0.44 5.55 3.89
CA VAL A 127 -1.53 4.62 4.18
C VAL A 127 -1.41 3.40 3.27
N THR A 128 -1.59 2.21 3.83
CA THR A 128 -1.58 0.97 3.07
C THR A 128 -2.69 0.03 3.52
N GLY A 129 -3.21 -0.77 2.57
CA GLY A 129 -4.15 -1.86 2.83
C GLY A 129 -3.46 -3.17 3.22
N GLU A 130 -2.25 -3.14 3.79
CA GLU A 130 -1.59 -4.35 4.27
C GLU A 130 -2.30 -4.91 5.49
N VAL A 131 -2.50 -6.23 5.49
CA VAL A 131 -3.13 -6.96 6.59
C VAL A 131 -2.12 -7.91 7.23
N TRP A 132 -2.06 -7.89 8.55
CA TRP A 132 -1.16 -8.74 9.34
C TRP A 132 -1.33 -10.23 9.01
N GLY A 133 -0.28 -10.87 8.51
CA GLY A 133 -0.28 -12.30 8.21
C GLY A 133 -1.03 -12.72 6.95
N GLU A 134 -1.59 -11.81 6.15
CA GLU A 134 -2.33 -12.18 4.95
C GLU A 134 -1.43 -12.77 3.86
N ARG A 135 -0.31 -12.11 3.56
CA ARG A 135 0.63 -12.57 2.54
C ARG A 135 1.89 -13.17 3.15
N PRO A 136 2.23 -14.43 2.81
CA PRO A 136 3.26 -15.19 3.51
C PRO A 136 4.68 -14.63 3.36
N MET A 137 4.95 -13.79 2.36
CA MET A 137 6.29 -13.24 2.12
C MET A 137 6.45 -11.80 2.61
N SER A 138 5.45 -10.94 2.38
CA SER A 138 5.60 -9.49 2.59
C SER A 138 4.71 -8.92 3.70
N GLN A 139 3.80 -9.72 4.27
CA GLN A 139 2.89 -9.25 5.32
C GLN A 139 2.99 -10.08 6.62
N ARG A 140 4.08 -10.83 6.78
CA ARG A 140 4.44 -11.39 8.09
C ARG A 140 4.95 -10.26 9.00
N PRO A 141 4.83 -10.41 10.32
CA PRO A 141 5.25 -9.40 11.29
C PRO A 141 6.71 -8.92 11.10
N ASP A 142 7.61 -9.86 10.88
CA ASP A 142 9.03 -9.60 10.63
C ASP A 142 9.26 -8.84 9.30
N ALA A 143 8.56 -9.26 8.25
CA ALA A 143 8.64 -8.62 6.94
C ALA A 143 8.11 -7.17 6.98
N LEU A 144 6.97 -6.94 7.64
CA LEU A 144 6.38 -5.60 7.79
C LEU A 144 7.31 -4.66 8.58
N ARG A 145 7.97 -5.15 9.64
CA ARG A 145 8.99 -4.38 10.38
C ARG A 145 10.22 -4.07 9.53
N THR A 146 10.68 -5.04 8.74
CA THR A 146 11.82 -4.86 7.83
C THR A 146 11.50 -3.81 6.77
N ILE A 147 10.33 -3.88 6.13
CA ILE A 147 9.86 -2.90 5.15
C ILE A 147 9.84 -1.51 5.76
N GLU A 148 9.26 -1.36 6.94
CA GLU A 148 9.15 -0.08 7.65
C GLU A 148 10.53 0.52 7.97
N LYS A 149 11.43 -0.30 8.53
CA LYS A 149 12.79 0.12 8.86
C LYS A 149 13.59 0.49 7.61
N GLU A 150 13.58 -0.37 6.59
CA GLU A 150 14.44 -0.20 5.41
C GLU A 150 13.89 0.81 4.41
N SER A 151 12.60 1.11 4.43
CA SER A 151 12.04 2.19 3.62
C SER A 151 12.32 3.59 4.17
N GLY A 152 12.76 3.71 5.42
CA GLY A 152 12.96 4.98 6.10
C GLY A 152 11.66 5.62 6.60
N LEU A 153 10.54 4.87 6.60
CA LEU A 153 9.21 5.36 6.98
C LEU A 153 8.76 4.86 8.36
N ALA A 154 9.74 4.59 9.26
CA ALA A 154 9.45 4.09 10.60
C ALA A 154 8.46 5.00 11.36
N GLY A 155 7.35 4.41 11.80
CA GLY A 155 6.27 5.11 12.50
C GLY A 155 5.38 6.00 11.63
N LEU A 156 5.61 6.06 10.31
CA LEU A 156 4.80 6.87 9.36
C LEU A 156 3.88 6.02 8.48
N ILE A 157 3.89 4.70 8.62
CA ILE A 157 3.06 3.80 7.82
C ILE A 157 1.83 3.38 8.62
N VAL A 158 0.68 3.88 8.22
CA VAL A 158 -0.61 3.54 8.81
C VAL A 158 -1.23 2.36 8.05
N ARG A 159 -1.66 1.34 8.79
CA ARG A 159 -2.30 0.13 8.28
C ARG A 159 -3.70 -0.01 8.91
N PRO A 160 -4.70 0.73 8.41
CA PRO A 160 -6.01 0.85 9.08
C PRO A 160 -6.69 -0.47 9.38
N LEU A 161 -6.52 -1.47 8.51
CA LEU A 161 -7.14 -2.80 8.67
C LEU A 161 -6.54 -3.62 9.80
N SER A 162 -5.29 -3.34 10.22
CA SER A 162 -4.58 -4.12 11.24
C SER A 162 -3.93 -3.24 12.31
N ALA A 163 -4.34 -1.99 12.43
CA ALA A 163 -3.68 -0.99 13.27
C ALA A 163 -3.51 -1.46 14.72
N HIS A 164 -4.53 -2.12 15.29
CA HIS A 164 -4.51 -2.60 16.68
C HIS A 164 -3.50 -3.75 16.93
N LEU A 165 -2.92 -4.34 15.88
CA LEU A 165 -1.89 -5.38 15.98
C LEU A 165 -0.46 -4.81 15.93
N PHE A 166 -0.32 -3.50 15.73
CA PHE A 166 0.95 -2.78 15.71
C PHE A 166 1.06 -1.81 16.88
N GLU A 167 2.27 -1.39 17.18
CA GLU A 167 2.48 -0.23 18.03
C GLU A 167 1.88 1.03 17.37
N PRO A 168 1.35 1.96 18.17
CA PRO A 168 0.79 3.20 17.61
C PRO A 168 1.81 3.97 16.76
N THR A 169 1.40 4.35 15.59
CA THR A 169 2.19 5.18 14.66
C THR A 169 2.26 6.65 15.10
N ILE A 170 3.11 7.45 14.46
CA ILE A 170 3.19 8.90 14.74
C ILE A 170 1.83 9.57 14.51
N PRO A 171 1.11 9.36 13.36
CA PRO A 171 -0.23 9.91 13.16
C PRO A 171 -1.24 9.57 14.26
N GLU A 172 -1.16 8.37 14.82
CA GLU A 172 -2.03 7.93 15.92
C GLU A 172 -1.66 8.62 17.23
N ARG A 173 -0.37 8.66 17.59
CA ARG A 173 0.11 9.31 18.84
C ARG A 173 -0.12 10.81 18.87
N GLU A 174 0.02 11.46 17.71
CA GLU A 174 -0.19 12.90 17.55
C GLU A 174 -1.67 13.26 17.36
N GLY A 175 -2.58 12.29 17.38
CA GLY A 175 -4.02 12.49 17.25
C GLY A 175 -4.44 13.04 15.87
N TRP A 176 -3.64 12.79 14.82
CA TRP A 176 -4.00 13.14 13.43
C TRP A 176 -5.11 12.23 12.92
N ILE A 177 -5.13 10.99 13.39
CA ILE A 177 -6.12 9.97 13.10
C ILE A 177 -6.58 9.30 14.40
N ASP A 178 -7.81 8.83 14.40
CA ASP A 178 -8.43 8.12 15.53
C ASP A 178 -8.19 6.62 15.40
N ARG A 179 -7.37 6.07 16.31
CA ARG A 179 -7.04 4.65 16.35
C ARG A 179 -8.26 3.78 16.59
N GLU A 180 -9.22 4.24 17.41
CA GLU A 180 -10.42 3.46 17.74
C GLU A 180 -11.34 3.18 16.54
N LYS A 181 -11.17 3.95 15.46
CA LYS A 181 -11.87 3.74 14.18
C LYS A 181 -11.13 2.80 13.24
N MET A 182 -10.05 2.19 13.69
CA MET A 182 -9.26 1.25 12.90
C MET A 182 -9.47 -0.18 13.39
N MET A 183 -8.94 -1.17 12.68
CA MET A 183 -9.27 -2.58 12.85
C MET A 183 -8.09 -3.39 13.41
N ALA A 184 -8.40 -4.65 13.80
CA ALA A 184 -7.45 -5.68 14.21
C ALA A 184 -7.56 -6.91 13.29
N ILE A 185 -7.68 -6.71 11.99
CA ILE A 185 -7.82 -7.81 11.03
C ILE A 185 -6.47 -8.50 10.86
N GLU A 186 -6.48 -9.85 10.89
CA GLU A 186 -5.30 -10.68 10.68
C GLU A 186 -5.58 -11.93 9.85
N GLY A 187 -4.52 -12.50 9.30
CA GLY A 187 -4.56 -13.77 8.58
C GLY A 187 -5.09 -13.68 7.16
N ARG A 188 -5.36 -14.84 6.56
CA ARG A 188 -5.68 -14.96 5.14
C ARG A 188 -7.16 -14.94 4.81
N SER A 189 -8.02 -14.95 5.82
CA SER A 189 -9.46 -14.92 5.60
C SER A 189 -9.89 -13.52 5.19
N ARG A 190 -10.60 -13.41 4.08
CA ARG A 190 -11.17 -12.14 3.59
C ARG A 190 -12.57 -11.85 4.15
N LYS A 191 -13.12 -12.72 4.99
CA LYS A 191 -14.46 -12.54 5.57
C LYS A 191 -14.58 -11.21 6.33
N PRO A 192 -13.62 -10.85 7.24
CA PRO A 192 -13.69 -9.56 7.93
C PRO A 192 -13.66 -8.35 6.99
N GLN A 193 -12.80 -8.39 5.96
CA GLN A 193 -12.74 -7.30 4.98
C GLN A 193 -14.03 -7.19 4.16
N MET A 194 -14.64 -8.31 3.78
CA MET A 194 -15.91 -8.31 3.04
C MET A 194 -17.07 -7.79 3.89
N GLN A 195 -17.08 -8.12 5.19
CA GLN A 195 -18.05 -7.56 6.13
C GLN A 195 -17.86 -6.04 6.26
N LEU A 196 -16.64 -5.60 6.50
CA LEU A 196 -16.30 -4.17 6.59
C LEU A 196 -16.66 -3.43 5.30
N ALA A 197 -16.48 -4.07 4.13
CA ALA A 197 -16.86 -3.49 2.85
C ALA A 197 -18.37 -3.22 2.76
N ALA A 198 -19.18 -4.17 3.21
CA ALA A 198 -20.64 -3.99 3.27
C ALA A 198 -21.04 -2.85 4.22
N GLU A 199 -20.39 -2.74 5.38
CA GLU A 199 -20.61 -1.68 6.37
C GLU A 199 -20.24 -0.28 5.83
N LEU A 200 -19.12 -0.18 5.09
CA LEU A 200 -18.61 1.06 4.52
C LEU A 200 -19.18 1.39 3.12
N GLY A 201 -20.06 0.54 2.58
CA GLY A 201 -20.66 0.72 1.26
C GLY A 201 -19.68 0.53 0.09
N VAL A 202 -18.60 -0.23 0.29
CA VAL A 202 -17.62 -0.57 -0.76
C VAL A 202 -18.09 -1.84 -1.48
N ASN A 203 -18.80 -1.70 -2.60
CA ASN A 203 -19.45 -2.82 -3.28
C ASN A 203 -18.73 -3.27 -4.55
N ASP A 204 -18.02 -2.37 -5.24
CA ASP A 204 -17.30 -2.67 -6.48
C ASP A 204 -15.80 -2.87 -6.21
N TYR A 205 -15.39 -4.12 -6.10
CA TYR A 205 -13.99 -4.49 -5.99
C TYR A 205 -13.72 -5.81 -6.75
N PRO A 206 -12.54 -5.94 -7.37
CA PRO A 206 -12.22 -7.13 -8.15
C PRO A 206 -12.10 -8.37 -7.26
N CYS A 207 -12.37 -9.53 -7.83
CA CYS A 207 -11.96 -10.80 -7.20
C CYS A 207 -10.49 -10.73 -6.81
N PRO A 208 -10.05 -11.55 -5.81
CA PRO A 208 -8.64 -11.58 -5.43
C PRO A 208 -7.78 -11.70 -6.67
N ALA A 209 -7.12 -10.61 -7.05
CA ALA A 209 -6.31 -10.56 -8.24
C ALA A 209 -5.13 -11.51 -8.12
N GLY A 210 -4.70 -12.03 -9.26
CA GLY A 210 -3.51 -12.84 -9.39
C GLY A 210 -2.28 -12.19 -8.74
N GLY A 211 -1.26 -12.96 -8.58
CA GLY A 211 0.01 -12.52 -8.02
C GLY A 211 0.87 -11.77 -9.04
N CYS A 212 2.16 -11.83 -8.81
CA CYS A 212 3.21 -11.39 -9.71
C CYS A 212 3.62 -12.54 -10.64
N LEU A 213 3.88 -12.31 -11.91
CA LEU A 213 4.40 -13.28 -12.87
C LEU A 213 5.67 -13.97 -12.37
N LEU A 214 6.48 -13.26 -11.60
CA LEU A 214 7.69 -13.83 -10.99
C LEU A 214 7.41 -14.98 -10.02
N CYS A 215 6.17 -15.17 -9.57
CA CYS A 215 5.73 -16.32 -8.77
C CYS A 215 5.32 -17.54 -9.63
N ASP A 216 5.09 -17.38 -10.93
CA ASP A 216 4.82 -18.47 -11.85
C ASP A 216 6.12 -19.19 -12.19
N ARG A 217 6.13 -20.52 -12.06
CA ARG A 217 7.35 -21.33 -12.29
C ARG A 217 7.83 -21.24 -13.73
N ASN A 218 6.91 -21.40 -14.67
CA ASN A 218 7.27 -21.44 -16.09
C ASN A 218 7.80 -20.09 -16.55
N PHE A 219 7.21 -19.00 -16.07
CA PHE A 219 7.70 -17.66 -16.32
C PHE A 219 9.07 -17.42 -15.66
N ALA A 220 9.21 -17.79 -14.40
CA ALA A 220 10.46 -17.64 -13.66
C ALA A 220 11.62 -18.40 -14.31
N ASP A 221 11.40 -19.63 -14.76
CA ASP A 221 12.44 -20.45 -15.40
C ASP A 221 12.84 -19.90 -16.76
N ARG A 222 11.90 -19.40 -17.57
CA ARG A 222 12.20 -18.71 -18.83
C ARG A 222 12.96 -17.41 -18.59
N LEU A 223 12.58 -16.65 -17.58
CA LEU A 223 13.28 -15.40 -17.23
C LEU A 223 14.70 -15.70 -16.74
N LYS A 224 14.92 -16.73 -15.93
CA LYS A 224 16.26 -17.15 -15.50
C LYS A 224 17.16 -17.47 -16.70
N HIS A 225 16.64 -18.22 -17.67
CA HIS A 225 17.36 -18.56 -18.88
C HIS A 225 17.73 -17.31 -19.68
N LEU A 226 16.77 -16.41 -19.91
CA LEU A 226 17.03 -15.13 -20.58
C LEU A 226 18.10 -14.27 -19.87
N LEU A 227 18.04 -14.20 -18.55
CA LEU A 227 19.02 -13.47 -17.74
C LEU A 227 20.41 -14.09 -17.80
N ALA A 228 20.50 -15.43 -17.88
CA ALA A 228 21.77 -16.14 -18.01
C ALA A 228 22.42 -15.92 -19.39
N GLU A 229 21.63 -15.87 -20.47
CA GLU A 229 22.12 -15.72 -21.84
C GLU A 229 22.48 -14.27 -22.21
N HIS A 230 21.67 -13.31 -21.76
CA HIS A 230 21.74 -11.93 -22.26
C HIS A 230 22.04 -10.90 -21.16
N GLY A 231 22.01 -11.31 -19.90
CA GLY A 231 22.02 -10.38 -18.77
C GLY A 231 20.77 -9.50 -18.76
N LEU A 232 20.64 -8.64 -17.75
CA LEU A 232 19.50 -7.71 -17.67
C LEU A 232 19.65 -6.50 -18.59
N ALA A 233 20.88 -6.16 -19.02
CA ALA A 233 21.14 -5.01 -19.90
C ALA A 233 20.70 -5.24 -21.35
N GLY A 234 20.48 -6.49 -21.76
CA GLY A 234 20.06 -6.85 -23.12
C GLY A 234 18.62 -7.35 -23.23
N ALA A 235 17.91 -7.50 -22.11
CA ALA A 235 16.55 -8.02 -22.13
C ALA A 235 15.55 -6.90 -22.48
N ASP A 236 15.05 -6.90 -23.72
CA ASP A 236 13.88 -6.10 -24.09
C ASP A 236 12.61 -6.74 -23.49
N LEU A 237 12.23 -6.25 -22.32
CA LEU A 237 11.04 -6.69 -21.60
C LEU A 237 9.75 -6.01 -22.10
N SER A 238 9.80 -5.27 -23.20
CA SER A 238 8.66 -4.56 -23.80
C SER A 238 7.87 -5.42 -24.79
N ARG A 239 8.31 -6.65 -25.10
CA ARG A 239 7.69 -7.56 -26.06
C ARG A 239 6.85 -8.65 -25.39
#